data_a17d646a02f1a0a8ffff7bb1e8075b7a
#
_entry.id   a17d646a02f1a0a8ffff7bb1e8075b7a
#
_cell.length_a   1.000
_cell.length_b   1.000
_cell.length_c   1.000
_cell.angle_alpha   90.00
_cell.angle_beta   90.00
_cell.angle_gamma   90.00
#
_symmetry.space_group_name_H-M   'P 1'
#
loop_
_entity.id
_entity.type
_entity.pdbx_description
1 polymer ?
#
loop_
_entity_poly.entity_id
_entity_poly.type
_entity_poly.pdbx_seq_one_letter_code
_entity_poly.pdbx_strand_id
1 'polypeptide(L)'
;MLRAIPGVGDAILLKLVHAFGAPDAVLSAPQSALEEIGCRPPLVEAIRRGPAPDAIRELDKESEQLQRRKVTVLTYLDAQYPAPLRTIPDPPPLLYVQGSLLETDRHAVAIVGTRKVSAAGRIVAEELARDLAKMGFTIVSGLARGVDAAAH
;
A
#
# COMPACT_ATOMS: atom_id res chain seq x y z
N MET A 1 12.60 5.11 -1.64
CA MET A 1 13.85 5.17 -2.42
C MET A 1 13.78 4.32 -3.70
N LEU A 2 13.66 2.97 -3.67
CA LEU A 2 13.64 2.14 -4.89
C LEU A 2 12.54 2.53 -5.91
N ARG A 3 11.36 2.93 -5.43
CA ARG A 3 10.24 3.36 -6.29
C ARG A 3 10.55 4.61 -7.15
N ALA A 4 11.56 5.38 -6.77
CA ALA A 4 12.01 6.54 -7.54
C ALA A 4 12.95 6.17 -8.71
N ILE A 5 13.31 4.89 -8.84
CA ILE A 5 14.13 4.40 -9.96
C ILE A 5 13.22 4.15 -11.16
N PRO A 6 13.52 4.72 -12.34
CA PRO A 6 12.72 4.48 -13.53
C PRO A 6 12.59 2.99 -13.87
N GLY A 7 11.37 2.52 -14.08
CA GLY A 7 11.06 1.13 -14.38
C GLY A 7 10.80 0.24 -13.16
N VAL A 8 10.99 0.74 -11.94
CA VAL A 8 10.63 0.03 -10.71
C VAL A 8 9.18 0.36 -10.36
N GLY A 9 8.24 -0.39 -10.92
CA GLY A 9 6.84 -0.40 -10.50
C GLY A 9 6.60 -1.34 -9.32
N ASP A 10 5.36 -1.35 -8.80
CA ASP A 10 5.00 -2.09 -7.57
C ASP A 10 5.33 -3.58 -7.64
N ALA A 11 5.03 -4.26 -8.77
CA ALA A 11 5.35 -5.68 -8.94
C ALA A 11 6.87 -5.96 -8.93
N ILE A 12 7.66 -5.10 -9.53
CA ILE A 12 9.12 -5.21 -9.50
C ILE A 12 9.65 -4.90 -8.11
N LEU A 13 9.12 -3.87 -7.46
CA LEU A 13 9.51 -3.50 -6.10
C LEU A 13 9.29 -4.67 -5.14
N LEU A 14 8.13 -5.34 -5.21
CA LEU A 14 7.87 -6.54 -4.40
C LEU A 14 8.87 -7.65 -4.66
N LYS A 15 9.17 -7.97 -5.93
CA LYS A 15 10.17 -8.98 -6.29
C LYS A 15 11.55 -8.65 -5.72
N LEU A 16 11.98 -7.39 -5.86
CA LEU A 16 13.26 -6.91 -5.33
C LEU A 16 13.31 -7.04 -3.80
N VAL A 17 12.25 -6.60 -3.12
CA VAL A 17 12.16 -6.66 -1.66
C VAL A 17 12.09 -8.10 -1.16
N HIS A 18 11.38 -8.99 -1.84
CA HIS A 18 11.35 -10.42 -1.48
C HIS A 18 12.71 -11.10 -1.67
N ALA A 19 13.43 -10.77 -2.73
CA ALA A 19 14.72 -11.40 -3.02
C ALA A 19 15.86 -10.88 -2.14
N PHE A 20 15.89 -9.58 -1.86
CA PHE A 20 17.03 -8.94 -1.20
C PHE A 20 16.72 -8.38 0.20
N GLY A 21 15.45 -8.29 0.59
CA GLY A 21 15.00 -7.82 1.91
C GLY A 21 15.03 -6.30 2.07
N ALA A 22 16.17 -5.64 1.83
CA ALA A 22 16.34 -4.22 2.08
C ALA A 22 16.69 -3.44 0.82
N PRO A 23 16.30 -2.14 0.72
CA PRO A 23 16.65 -1.29 -0.42
C PRO A 23 18.15 -1.21 -0.71
N ASP A 24 18.98 -1.13 0.32
CA ASP A 24 20.43 -1.03 0.17
C ASP A 24 21.03 -2.31 -0.38
N ALA A 25 20.48 -3.47 0.01
CA ALA A 25 20.88 -4.76 -0.55
C ALA A 25 20.54 -4.86 -2.05
N VAL A 26 19.39 -4.30 -2.47
CA VAL A 26 19.02 -4.21 -3.89
C VAL A 26 20.02 -3.36 -4.68
N LEU A 27 20.37 -2.19 -4.16
CA LEU A 27 21.30 -1.27 -4.83
C LEU A 27 22.73 -1.84 -4.93
N SER A 28 23.10 -2.71 -3.98
CA SER A 28 24.40 -3.38 -3.92
C SER A 28 24.41 -4.75 -4.62
N ALA A 29 23.27 -5.22 -5.12
CA ALA A 29 23.14 -6.55 -5.70
C ALA A 29 23.96 -6.69 -7.00
N PRO A 30 24.61 -7.86 -7.21
CA PRO A 30 25.29 -8.13 -8.47
C PRO A 30 24.29 -8.22 -9.62
N GLN A 31 24.72 -7.87 -10.82
CA GLN A 31 23.89 -7.87 -12.02
C GLN A 31 23.21 -9.23 -12.23
N SER A 32 23.95 -10.34 -12.09
CA SER A 32 23.41 -11.70 -12.25
C SER A 32 22.21 -11.98 -11.35
N ALA A 33 22.27 -11.56 -10.08
CA ALA A 33 21.17 -11.76 -9.14
C ALA A 33 19.92 -10.92 -9.50
N LEU A 34 20.10 -9.72 -10.04
CA LEU A 34 19.00 -8.91 -10.55
C LEU A 34 18.36 -9.53 -11.81
N GLU A 35 19.18 -10.11 -12.70
CA GLU A 35 18.72 -10.80 -13.91
C GLU A 35 17.96 -12.09 -13.58
N GLU A 36 18.41 -12.87 -12.58
CA GLU A 36 17.74 -14.09 -12.10
C GLU A 36 16.30 -13.84 -11.62
N ILE A 37 16.02 -12.71 -11.00
CA ILE A 37 14.66 -12.33 -10.59
C ILE A 37 13.84 -11.70 -11.71
N GLY A 38 14.38 -11.66 -12.94
CA GLY A 38 13.70 -11.20 -14.14
C GLY A 38 13.83 -9.71 -14.43
N CYS A 39 14.80 -9.01 -13.86
CA CYS A 39 15.13 -7.64 -14.26
C CYS A 39 15.80 -7.64 -15.63
N ARG A 40 15.23 -6.89 -16.57
CA ARG A 40 15.84 -6.71 -17.91
C ARG A 40 17.05 -5.78 -17.83
N PRO A 41 18.02 -5.87 -18.77
CA PRO A 41 19.25 -5.06 -18.73
C PRO A 41 19.05 -3.57 -18.50
N PRO A 42 18.07 -2.87 -19.14
CA PRO A 42 17.86 -1.45 -18.89
C PRO A 42 17.44 -1.15 -17.44
N LEU A 43 16.67 -2.05 -16.82
CA LEU A 43 16.25 -1.92 -15.43
C LEU A 43 17.41 -2.19 -14.46
N VAL A 44 18.24 -3.20 -14.76
CA VAL A 44 19.46 -3.49 -13.98
C VAL A 44 20.38 -2.26 -13.96
N GLU A 45 20.58 -1.64 -15.14
CA GLU A 45 21.37 -0.40 -15.23
C GLU A 45 20.76 0.74 -14.43
N ALA A 46 19.44 0.92 -14.50
CA ALA A 46 18.73 1.93 -13.73
C ALA A 46 18.85 1.70 -12.21
N ILE A 47 18.74 0.45 -11.74
CA ILE A 47 18.90 0.09 -10.33
C ILE A 47 20.33 0.39 -9.87
N ARG A 48 21.35 0.01 -10.64
CA ARG A 48 22.75 0.26 -10.30
C ARG A 48 23.12 1.75 -10.29
N ARG A 49 22.48 2.56 -11.13
CA ARG A 49 22.63 4.01 -11.13
C ARG A 49 21.96 4.64 -9.90
N GLY A 50 20.95 3.99 -9.37
CA GLY A 50 20.12 4.49 -8.29
C GLY A 50 19.16 5.60 -8.72
N PRO A 51 18.40 6.17 -7.76
CA PRO A 51 17.48 7.26 -8.04
C PRO A 51 18.24 8.55 -8.37
N ALA A 52 17.69 9.34 -9.28
CA ALA A 52 18.22 10.65 -9.63
C ALA A 52 18.18 11.62 -8.41
N PRO A 53 19.14 12.56 -8.29
CA PRO A 53 19.16 13.51 -7.17
C PRO A 53 17.86 14.31 -7.02
N ASP A 54 17.21 14.66 -8.14
CA ASP A 54 15.93 15.36 -8.12
C ASP A 54 14.82 14.49 -7.56
N ALA A 55 14.79 13.20 -7.91
CA ALA A 55 13.82 12.26 -7.37
C ALA A 55 14.00 12.05 -5.85
N ILE A 56 15.23 12.08 -5.36
CA ILE A 56 15.50 12.04 -3.91
C ILE A 56 14.93 13.29 -3.23
N ARG A 57 15.19 14.49 -3.79
CA ARG A 57 14.64 15.74 -3.25
C ARG A 57 13.10 15.77 -3.22
N GLU A 58 12.46 15.19 -4.23
CA GLU A 58 10.99 15.08 -4.24
C GLU A 58 10.49 14.10 -3.17
N LEU A 59 11.18 12.97 -2.96
CA LEU A 59 10.86 12.04 -1.87
C LEU A 59 11.00 12.69 -0.48
N ASP A 60 12.03 13.52 -0.28
CA ASP A 60 12.23 14.24 0.98
C ASP A 60 11.05 15.20 1.23
N LYS A 61 10.65 15.98 0.21
CA LYS A 61 9.48 16.86 0.30
C LYS A 61 8.18 16.08 0.57
N GLU A 62 7.99 14.95 -0.12
CA GLU A 62 6.84 14.07 0.11
C GLU A 62 6.84 13.57 1.55
N SER A 63 7.98 13.11 2.05
CA SER A 63 8.14 12.64 3.44
C SER A 63 7.76 13.72 4.45
N GLU A 64 8.24 14.96 4.27
CA GLU A 64 7.86 16.09 5.12
C GLU A 64 6.34 16.37 5.09
N GLN A 65 5.72 16.31 3.90
CA GLN A 65 4.29 16.52 3.77
C GLN A 65 3.47 15.43 4.47
N LEU A 66 3.91 14.17 4.35
CA LEU A 66 3.28 13.03 5.02
C LEU A 66 3.36 13.17 6.54
N GLN A 67 4.54 13.56 7.06
CA GLN A 67 4.71 13.83 8.48
C GLN A 67 3.79 14.94 8.99
N ARG A 68 3.71 16.07 8.28
CA ARG A 68 2.80 17.17 8.63
C ARG A 68 1.33 16.73 8.66
N ARG A 69 0.94 15.79 7.80
CA ARG A 69 -0.41 15.22 7.73
C ARG A 69 -0.61 14.05 8.68
N LYS A 70 0.39 13.68 9.46
CA LYS A 70 0.38 12.51 10.35
C LYS A 70 0.05 11.21 9.59
N VAL A 71 0.61 11.08 8.40
CA VAL A 71 0.53 9.87 7.58
C VAL A 71 1.79 9.05 7.79
N THR A 72 1.63 7.80 8.18
CA THR A 72 2.72 6.82 8.29
C THR A 72 2.82 6.03 7.00
N VAL A 73 4.03 5.84 6.49
CA VAL A 73 4.29 4.94 5.36
C VAL A 73 4.70 3.58 5.92
N LEU A 74 3.90 2.56 5.63
CA LEU A 74 4.24 1.17 5.93
C LEU A 74 4.71 0.48 4.66
N THR A 75 5.78 -0.28 4.77
CA THR A 75 6.26 -1.14 3.70
C THR A 75 5.76 -2.57 3.91
N TYR A 76 5.77 -3.37 2.86
CA TYR A 76 5.42 -4.79 2.94
C TYR A 76 6.25 -5.56 3.98
N LEU A 77 7.48 -5.11 4.30
CA LEU A 77 8.37 -5.73 5.29
C LEU A 77 8.05 -5.35 6.74
N ASP A 78 7.31 -4.28 6.96
CA ASP A 78 7.04 -3.80 8.31
C ASP A 78 6.14 -4.75 9.08
N ALA A 79 6.45 -5.00 10.35
CA ALA A 79 5.66 -5.86 11.22
C ALA A 79 4.20 -5.40 11.34
N GLN A 80 3.96 -4.08 11.26
CA GLN A 80 2.64 -3.46 11.31
C GLN A 80 1.86 -3.54 9.99
N TYR A 81 2.47 -4.06 8.91
CA TYR A 81 1.76 -4.23 7.65
C TYR A 81 0.61 -5.25 7.84
N PRO A 82 -0.64 -4.93 7.43
CA PRO A 82 -1.81 -5.77 7.69
C PRO A 82 -1.64 -7.19 7.13
N ALA A 83 -1.73 -8.19 8.01
CA ALA A 83 -1.57 -9.59 7.62
C ALA A 83 -2.54 -10.03 6.50
N PRO A 84 -3.83 -9.63 6.49
CA PRO A 84 -4.73 -9.98 5.39
C PRO A 84 -4.26 -9.45 4.03
N LEU A 85 -3.63 -8.27 3.97
CA LEU A 85 -3.10 -7.72 2.72
C LEU A 85 -1.85 -8.45 2.22
N ARG A 86 -1.09 -9.12 3.11
CA ARG A 86 0.07 -9.93 2.68
C ARG A 86 -0.33 -11.17 1.89
N THR A 87 -1.55 -11.64 2.06
CA THR A 87 -2.05 -12.91 1.49
C THR A 87 -2.75 -12.74 0.15
N ILE A 88 -3.00 -11.52 -0.29
CA ILE A 88 -3.59 -11.27 -1.61
C ILE A 88 -2.54 -11.48 -2.72
N PRO A 89 -2.96 -11.82 -3.95
CA PRO A 89 -2.03 -12.08 -5.06
C PRO A 89 -1.07 -10.93 -5.38
N ASP A 90 -1.55 -9.69 -5.27
CA ASP A 90 -0.80 -8.45 -5.55
C ASP A 90 -0.85 -7.52 -4.33
N PRO A 91 -0.09 -7.80 -3.26
CA PRO A 91 -0.07 -6.93 -2.10
C PRO A 91 0.60 -5.59 -2.45
N PRO A 92 0.03 -4.44 -2.07
CA PRO A 92 0.69 -3.16 -2.30
C PRO A 92 2.02 -3.10 -1.52
N PRO A 93 3.15 -2.76 -2.17
CA PRO A 93 4.46 -2.72 -1.49
C PRO A 93 4.56 -1.62 -0.44
N LEU A 94 3.73 -0.59 -0.56
CA LEU A 94 3.66 0.56 0.33
C LEU A 94 2.20 0.87 0.67
N LEU A 95 1.96 1.21 1.93
CA LEU A 95 0.68 1.74 2.41
C LEU A 95 0.90 3.11 3.05
N TYR A 96 0.03 4.06 2.73
CA TYR A 96 -0.05 5.35 3.38
C TYR A 96 -1.18 5.30 4.40
N VAL A 97 -0.83 5.28 5.68
CA VAL A 97 -1.77 5.07 6.79
C VAL A 97 -1.97 6.38 7.55
N GLN A 98 -3.20 6.83 7.64
CA GLN A 98 -3.59 7.91 8.52
C GLN A 98 -4.46 7.34 9.64
N GLY A 99 -4.05 7.55 10.88
CA GLY A 99 -4.66 6.91 12.04
C GLY A 99 -3.86 5.70 12.51
N SER A 100 -4.54 4.75 13.15
CA SER A 100 -3.92 3.56 13.75
C SER A 100 -4.54 2.29 13.22
N LEU A 101 -3.71 1.32 12.90
CA LEU A 101 -4.15 -0.06 12.64
C LEU A 101 -4.19 -0.81 13.96
N LEU A 102 -5.31 -1.46 14.24
CA LEU A 102 -5.55 -2.18 15.49
C LEU A 102 -5.55 -3.69 15.23
N GLU A 103 -5.23 -4.46 16.26
CA GLU A 103 -5.29 -5.93 16.20
C GLU A 103 -6.72 -6.43 15.88
N THR A 104 -7.74 -5.68 16.31
CA THR A 104 -9.15 -5.96 16.00
C THR A 104 -9.50 -5.83 14.53
N ASP A 105 -8.71 -5.07 13.74
CA ASP A 105 -8.95 -4.86 12.31
C ASP A 105 -8.77 -6.13 11.47
N ARG A 106 -8.18 -7.17 12.03
CA ARG A 106 -8.15 -8.51 11.41
C ARG A 106 -9.54 -9.11 11.21
N HIS A 107 -10.53 -8.68 12.01
CA HIS A 107 -11.93 -9.06 11.89
C HIS A 107 -12.71 -7.96 11.17
N ALA A 108 -12.41 -7.80 9.89
CA ALA A 108 -13.00 -6.76 9.05
C ALA A 108 -14.02 -7.33 8.07
N VAL A 109 -15.04 -6.53 7.77
CA VAL A 109 -16.03 -6.77 6.72
C VAL A 109 -16.00 -5.62 5.73
N ALA A 110 -15.84 -5.95 4.45
CA ALA A 110 -15.88 -4.96 3.38
C ALA A 110 -17.32 -4.66 2.97
N ILE A 111 -17.71 -3.38 3.01
CA ILE A 111 -18.98 -2.89 2.48
C ILE A 111 -18.65 -1.97 1.29
N VAL A 112 -19.01 -2.41 0.10
CA VAL A 112 -18.73 -1.70 -1.14
C VAL A 112 -19.97 -1.69 -2.04
N GLY A 113 -20.09 -0.67 -2.89
CA GLY A 113 -21.23 -0.62 -3.79
C GLY A 113 -21.22 0.55 -4.76
N THR A 114 -22.38 0.84 -5.30
CA THR A 114 -22.55 1.88 -6.33
C THR A 114 -22.24 3.28 -5.80
N ARG A 115 -21.62 4.09 -6.66
CA ARG A 115 -21.38 5.53 -6.40
C ARG A 115 -22.66 6.36 -6.43
N LYS A 116 -23.71 5.87 -7.12
CA LYS A 116 -25.06 6.49 -7.20
C LYS A 116 -26.04 5.63 -6.42
N VAL A 117 -25.97 5.73 -5.09
CA VAL A 117 -26.81 4.96 -4.17
C VAL A 117 -28.22 5.61 -4.07
N SER A 118 -29.26 4.78 -4.06
CA SER A 118 -30.63 5.24 -3.75
C SER A 118 -30.78 5.56 -2.27
N ALA A 119 -31.83 6.32 -1.89
CA ALA A 119 -32.11 6.61 -0.50
C ALA A 119 -32.25 5.32 0.35
N ALA A 120 -32.98 4.34 -0.15
CA ALA A 120 -33.14 3.06 0.53
C ALA A 120 -31.79 2.30 0.64
N GLY A 121 -30.99 2.27 -0.42
CA GLY A 121 -29.68 1.62 -0.39
C GLY A 121 -28.71 2.28 0.59
N ARG A 122 -28.80 3.61 0.76
CA ARG A 122 -28.01 4.32 1.79
C ARG A 122 -28.40 3.88 3.19
N ILE A 123 -29.68 3.85 3.51
CA ILE A 123 -30.18 3.41 4.82
C ILE A 123 -29.71 1.99 5.13
N VAL A 124 -29.85 1.07 4.17
CA VAL A 124 -29.41 -0.32 4.35
C VAL A 124 -27.89 -0.40 4.61
N ALA A 125 -27.07 0.37 3.88
CA ALA A 125 -25.62 0.37 4.07
C ALA A 125 -25.23 0.91 5.46
N GLU A 126 -25.86 2.00 5.89
CA GLU A 126 -25.66 2.61 7.22
C GLU A 126 -26.09 1.67 8.38
N GLU A 127 -27.23 1.01 8.25
CA GLU A 127 -27.73 0.06 9.25
C GLU A 127 -26.84 -1.18 9.33
N LEU A 128 -26.48 -1.77 8.20
CA LEU A 128 -25.59 -2.93 8.13
C LEU A 128 -24.24 -2.63 8.75
N ALA A 129 -23.62 -1.50 8.36
CA ALA A 129 -22.32 -1.08 8.91
C ALA A 129 -22.40 -0.90 10.43
N ARG A 130 -23.45 -0.21 10.91
CA ARG A 130 -23.66 0.02 12.34
C ARG A 130 -23.83 -1.27 13.12
N ASP A 131 -24.61 -2.21 12.60
CA ASP A 131 -24.89 -3.46 13.32
C ASP A 131 -23.66 -4.38 13.33
N LEU A 132 -22.92 -4.48 12.22
CA LEU A 132 -21.66 -5.19 12.19
C LEU A 132 -20.62 -4.56 13.14
N ALA A 133 -20.51 -3.22 13.17
CA ALA A 133 -19.61 -2.54 14.10
C ALA A 133 -19.96 -2.81 15.56
N LYS A 134 -21.27 -2.84 15.92
CA LYS A 134 -21.72 -3.25 17.28
C LYS A 134 -21.34 -4.69 17.62
N MET A 135 -21.25 -5.56 16.64
CA MET A 135 -20.79 -6.94 16.80
C MET A 135 -19.26 -7.07 16.90
N GLY A 136 -18.53 -5.96 16.82
CA GLY A 136 -17.07 -5.93 16.93
C GLY A 136 -16.30 -6.09 15.62
N PHE A 137 -16.98 -6.01 14.47
CA PHE A 137 -16.31 -6.03 13.18
C PHE A 137 -15.83 -4.62 12.79
N THR A 138 -14.63 -4.55 12.22
CA THR A 138 -14.14 -3.34 11.56
C THR A 138 -14.75 -3.23 10.16
N ILE A 139 -15.33 -2.08 9.84
CA ILE A 139 -15.91 -1.83 8.52
C ILE A 139 -14.84 -1.27 7.61
N VAL A 140 -14.65 -1.90 6.45
CA VAL A 140 -13.67 -1.50 5.42
C VAL A 140 -14.41 -1.16 4.13
N SER A 141 -14.05 -0.06 3.50
CA SER A 141 -14.56 0.32 2.18
C SER A 141 -13.50 1.04 1.35
N GLY A 142 -13.81 1.31 0.09
CA GLY A 142 -12.97 2.17 -0.76
C GLY A 142 -13.16 3.66 -0.51
N LEU A 143 -13.96 4.07 0.48
CA LEU A 143 -14.33 5.45 0.80
C LEU A 143 -14.82 6.26 -0.42
N ALA A 144 -15.35 5.58 -1.43
CA ALA A 144 -15.93 6.20 -2.61
C ALA A 144 -17.29 6.84 -2.27
N ARG A 145 -17.78 7.74 -3.15
CA ARG A 145 -19.15 8.25 -3.01
C ARG A 145 -20.15 7.10 -3.05
N GLY A 146 -21.28 7.24 -2.39
CA GLY A 146 -22.39 6.28 -2.44
C GLY A 146 -22.37 5.30 -1.29
N VAL A 147 -22.43 4.00 -1.57
CA VAL A 147 -22.50 2.94 -0.55
C VAL A 147 -21.29 2.96 0.38
N ASP A 148 -20.10 3.10 -0.18
CA ASP A 148 -18.86 3.13 0.61
C ASP A 148 -18.88 4.24 1.67
N ALA A 149 -19.23 5.48 1.25
CA ALA A 149 -19.33 6.61 2.17
C ALA A 149 -20.49 6.48 3.16
N ALA A 150 -21.55 5.75 2.82
CA ALA A 150 -22.67 5.51 3.71
C ALA A 150 -22.33 4.48 4.81
N ALA A 151 -21.38 3.58 4.55
CA ALA A 151 -20.91 2.59 5.50
C ALA A 151 -19.98 3.16 6.59
N HIS A 152 -19.50 4.41 6.43
CA HIS A 152 -18.66 5.15 7.38
C HIS A 152 -19.45 6.24 8.11
#